data_a7171fa059370d6135c7cef16147d7ad
#
_entry.id   a7171fa059370d6135c7cef16147d7ad
#
_cell.length_a   1.000
_cell.length_b   1.000
_cell.length_c   1.000
_cell.angle_alpha   90.00
_cell.angle_beta   90.00
_cell.angle_gamma   90.00
#
_symmetry.space_group_name_H-M   'P 1'
#
loop_
_entity.id
_entity.type
_entity.pdbx_description
1 polymer ?
#
loop_
_entity_poly.entity_id
_entity_poly.type
_entity_poly.pdbx_seq_one_letter_code
_entity_poly.pdbx_strand_id
1 'polypeptide(L)'
;IFMSKIKKINSAKIILPSIVLFFTVVLLLSLPVLLNYNSIQNIIEKKVSSEFKINLKILDDISLKIFPRPHYLVKKANIDLNIENDNSSIIETNNLRIFIPYTKIYSKSNITIKEIELENANIYFKIDDVLDFRNHLYYKINKPIHIKNSKFFFLDKNNKTIFISPIKKINYSINKKSNSKELKIKGNIFDIKYD
;
A
#
# COMPACT_ATOMS: atom_id res chain seq x y z
N ILE A 1 21.51 -62.33 -2.77
CA ILE A 1 21.76 -61.18 -1.87
C ILE A 1 22.27 -60.04 -2.75
N PHE A 2 21.36 -59.13 -3.15
CA PHE A 2 21.73 -57.90 -3.87
C PHE A 2 21.96 -56.81 -2.81
N MET A 3 23.22 -56.56 -2.45
CA MET A 3 23.58 -55.34 -1.73
C MET A 3 23.67 -54.19 -2.73
N SER A 4 22.65 -53.29 -2.75
CA SER A 4 22.71 -52.03 -3.45
C SER A 4 23.79 -51.13 -2.87
N LYS A 5 24.88 -50.85 -3.57
CA LYS A 5 25.87 -49.85 -3.23
C LYS A 5 25.20 -48.47 -3.21
N ILE A 6 24.84 -47.98 -2.02
CA ILE A 6 24.44 -46.58 -1.82
C ILE A 6 25.68 -45.73 -2.14
N LYS A 7 25.64 -45.07 -3.31
CA LYS A 7 26.67 -44.12 -3.73
C LYS A 7 26.69 -42.99 -2.73
N LYS A 8 27.74 -42.92 -1.89
CA LYS A 8 27.95 -41.82 -0.93
C LYS A 8 28.05 -40.51 -1.74
N ILE A 9 26.97 -39.78 -1.87
CA ILE A 9 26.94 -38.49 -2.56
C ILE A 9 27.83 -37.56 -1.74
N ASN A 10 28.89 -37.05 -2.39
CA ASN A 10 29.84 -36.15 -1.72
C ASN A 10 29.10 -34.85 -1.43
N SER A 11 28.68 -34.65 -0.18
CA SER A 11 27.83 -33.54 0.27
C SER A 11 28.40 -32.18 -0.13
N ALA A 12 29.72 -32.03 -0.19
CA ALA A 12 30.38 -30.82 -0.65
C ALA A 12 30.03 -30.45 -2.11
N LYS A 13 29.80 -31.47 -2.97
CA LYS A 13 29.43 -31.24 -4.38
C LYS A 13 28.02 -30.69 -4.57
N ILE A 14 27.15 -30.83 -3.54
CA ILE A 14 25.79 -30.29 -3.56
C ILE A 14 25.75 -28.97 -2.78
N ILE A 15 26.45 -28.90 -1.65
CA ILE A 15 26.44 -27.72 -0.77
C ILE A 15 27.02 -26.48 -1.47
N LEU A 16 28.18 -26.63 -2.14
CA LEU A 16 28.84 -25.50 -2.78
C LEU A 16 27.96 -24.82 -3.86
N PRO A 17 27.41 -25.56 -4.86
CA PRO A 17 26.52 -24.93 -5.84
C PRO A 17 25.23 -24.38 -5.24
N SER A 18 24.71 -24.98 -4.15
CA SER A 18 23.54 -24.44 -3.44
C SER A 18 23.82 -23.11 -2.77
N ILE A 19 25.01 -22.96 -2.18
CA ILE A 19 25.45 -21.69 -1.58
C ILE A 19 25.61 -20.63 -2.67
N VAL A 20 26.28 -20.96 -3.78
CA VAL A 20 26.46 -20.02 -4.90
C VAL A 20 25.10 -19.60 -5.46
N LEU A 21 24.19 -20.55 -5.69
CA LEU A 21 22.83 -20.25 -6.16
C LEU A 21 22.09 -19.32 -5.18
N PHE A 22 22.17 -19.59 -3.87
CA PHE A 22 21.54 -18.77 -2.85
C PHE A 22 22.05 -17.31 -2.90
N PHE A 23 23.38 -17.11 -2.90
CA PHE A 23 23.96 -15.78 -2.99
C PHE A 23 23.62 -15.07 -4.30
N THR A 24 23.59 -15.80 -5.42
CA THR A 24 23.17 -15.24 -6.72
C THR A 24 21.71 -14.75 -6.67
N VAL A 25 20.80 -15.53 -6.09
CA VAL A 25 19.39 -15.14 -5.92
C VAL A 25 19.28 -13.92 -5.02
N VAL A 26 19.99 -13.90 -3.90
CA VAL A 26 20.00 -12.74 -2.97
C VAL A 26 20.54 -11.49 -3.67
N LEU A 27 21.62 -11.61 -4.43
CA LEU A 27 22.18 -10.50 -5.21
C LEU A 27 21.16 -9.98 -6.24
N LEU A 28 20.56 -10.85 -7.03
CA LEU A 28 19.54 -10.45 -8.01
C LEU A 28 18.36 -9.74 -7.36
N LEU A 29 17.86 -10.24 -6.22
CA LEU A 29 16.78 -9.61 -5.50
C LEU A 29 17.17 -8.26 -4.86
N SER A 30 18.44 -8.04 -4.54
CA SER A 30 18.91 -6.79 -3.95
C SER A 30 19.10 -5.66 -4.97
N LEU A 31 19.40 -5.98 -6.23
CA LEU A 31 19.65 -4.98 -7.27
C LEU A 31 18.53 -3.93 -7.42
N PRO A 32 17.24 -4.29 -7.47
CA PRO A 32 16.18 -3.29 -7.61
C PRO A 32 16.10 -2.32 -6.42
N VAL A 33 16.47 -2.79 -5.21
CA VAL A 33 16.42 -1.96 -3.99
C VAL A 33 17.46 -0.85 -4.01
N LEU A 34 18.58 -1.05 -4.70
CA LEU A 34 19.67 -0.09 -4.83
C LEU A 34 19.41 0.99 -5.89
N LEU A 35 18.37 0.84 -6.69
CA LEU A 35 18.04 1.80 -7.74
C LEU A 35 17.34 3.03 -7.15
N ASN A 36 17.62 4.21 -7.72
CA ASN A 36 16.87 5.42 -7.42
C ASN A 36 15.53 5.40 -8.19
N TYR A 37 14.43 5.51 -7.46
CA TYR A 37 13.07 5.48 -8.00
C TYR A 37 12.42 6.86 -8.14
N ASN A 38 13.11 7.95 -7.81
CA ASN A 38 12.56 9.30 -7.95
C ASN A 38 12.22 9.64 -9.41
N SER A 39 12.96 9.04 -10.37
CA SER A 39 12.68 9.21 -11.80
C SER A 39 11.32 8.65 -12.26
N ILE A 40 10.71 7.75 -11.49
CA ILE A 40 9.39 7.17 -11.80
C ILE A 40 8.27 7.70 -10.90
N GLN A 41 8.56 8.71 -10.08
CA GLN A 41 7.57 9.31 -9.17
C GLN A 41 6.30 9.70 -9.93
N ASN A 42 6.42 10.48 -10.99
CA ASN A 42 5.28 10.93 -11.80
C ASN A 42 4.49 9.76 -12.42
N ILE A 43 5.17 8.65 -12.74
CA ILE A 43 4.50 7.47 -13.28
C ILE A 43 3.67 6.80 -12.19
N ILE A 44 4.21 6.69 -10.97
CA ILE A 44 3.51 6.12 -9.81
C ILE A 44 2.32 7.00 -9.43
N GLU A 45 2.50 8.32 -9.32
CA GLU A 45 1.43 9.27 -9.02
C GLU A 45 0.27 9.13 -10.00
N LYS A 46 0.57 9.21 -11.31
CA LYS A 46 -0.44 9.06 -12.37
C LYS A 46 -1.13 7.69 -12.32
N LYS A 47 -0.37 6.63 -12.05
CA LYS A 47 -0.92 5.27 -12.02
C LYS A 47 -1.83 5.04 -10.82
N VAL A 48 -1.41 5.48 -9.63
CA VAL A 48 -2.24 5.44 -8.42
C VAL A 48 -3.49 6.28 -8.63
N SER A 49 -3.34 7.52 -9.14
CA SER A 49 -4.47 8.41 -9.37
C SER A 49 -5.49 7.83 -10.34
N SER A 50 -5.04 7.23 -11.44
CA SER A 50 -5.94 6.61 -12.41
C SER A 50 -6.65 5.37 -11.90
N GLU A 51 -5.96 4.52 -11.12
CA GLU A 51 -6.49 3.23 -10.66
C GLU A 51 -7.33 3.33 -9.39
N PHE A 52 -7.04 4.29 -8.52
CA PHE A 52 -7.78 4.52 -7.27
C PHE A 52 -8.72 5.73 -7.32
N LYS A 53 -8.72 6.46 -8.44
CA LYS A 53 -9.55 7.68 -8.62
C LYS A 53 -9.32 8.73 -7.52
N ILE A 54 -8.07 8.89 -7.13
CA ILE A 54 -7.59 9.84 -6.12
C ILE A 54 -6.50 10.70 -6.76
N ASN A 55 -6.18 11.84 -6.19
CA ASN A 55 -5.03 12.64 -6.59
C ASN A 55 -3.90 12.42 -5.59
N LEU A 56 -2.84 11.71 -6.01
CA LEU A 56 -1.67 11.43 -5.17
C LEU A 56 -0.56 12.41 -5.51
N LYS A 57 -0.01 13.05 -4.47
CA LYS A 57 1.21 13.85 -4.55
C LYS A 57 2.25 13.30 -3.58
N ILE A 58 3.37 12.83 -4.10
CA ILE A 58 4.50 12.31 -3.34
C ILE A 58 5.40 13.49 -2.96
N LEU A 59 5.71 13.61 -1.67
CA LEU A 59 6.47 14.75 -1.12
C LEU A 59 7.89 14.37 -0.70
N ASP A 60 8.23 13.08 -0.71
CA ASP A 60 9.54 12.57 -0.27
C ASP A 60 9.99 11.43 -1.19
N ASP A 61 11.20 10.93 -0.96
CA ASP A 61 11.81 9.88 -1.76
C ASP A 61 11.00 8.58 -1.81
N ILE A 62 11.10 7.92 -2.97
CA ILE A 62 10.52 6.60 -3.19
C ILE A 62 11.62 5.55 -3.09
N SER A 63 11.36 4.50 -2.33
CA SER A 63 12.23 3.33 -2.25
C SER A 63 11.45 2.05 -2.53
N LEU A 64 12.08 1.11 -3.21
CA LEU A 64 11.52 -0.23 -3.39
C LEU A 64 11.91 -1.12 -2.20
N LYS A 65 10.94 -1.79 -1.62
CA LYS A 65 11.12 -2.83 -0.60
C LYS A 65 10.55 -4.14 -1.14
N ILE A 66 11.29 -5.24 -0.98
CA ILE A 66 10.90 -6.55 -1.51
C ILE A 66 10.15 -7.39 -0.46
N PHE A 67 10.56 -7.28 0.79
CA PHE A 67 9.96 -8.03 1.89
C PHE A 67 9.05 -7.19 2.77
N PRO A 68 7.99 -7.78 3.37
CA PRO A 68 7.50 -9.16 3.17
C PRO A 68 6.80 -9.37 1.83
N ARG A 69 6.38 -8.32 1.15
CA ARG A 69 5.79 -8.29 -0.20
C ARG A 69 6.36 -7.09 -0.95
N PRO A 70 6.62 -7.19 -2.27
CA PRO A 70 7.16 -6.08 -3.03
C PRO A 70 6.26 -4.85 -2.99
N HIS A 71 6.83 -3.71 -2.61
CA HIS A 71 6.11 -2.44 -2.57
C HIS A 71 7.05 -1.25 -2.73
N TYR A 72 6.54 -0.18 -3.32
CA TYR A 72 7.15 1.13 -3.19
C TYR A 72 6.76 1.73 -1.85
N LEU A 73 7.75 2.16 -1.09
CA LEU A 73 7.58 2.88 0.16
C LEU A 73 7.83 4.36 -0.09
N VAL A 74 6.82 5.18 0.23
CA VAL A 74 6.85 6.63 0.20
C VAL A 74 6.73 7.13 1.62
N LYS A 75 7.71 7.91 2.10
CA LYS A 75 7.71 8.39 3.49
C LYS A 75 6.67 9.47 3.75
N LYS A 76 6.44 10.38 2.78
CA LYS A 76 5.44 11.44 2.89
C LYS A 76 4.65 11.57 1.59
N ALA A 77 3.34 11.57 1.71
CA ALA A 77 2.45 11.81 0.59
C ALA A 77 1.18 12.51 1.05
N ASN A 78 0.63 13.33 0.14
CA ASN A 78 -0.70 13.90 0.25
C ASN A 78 -1.61 13.22 -0.77
N ILE A 79 -2.81 12.87 -0.33
CA ILE A 79 -3.85 12.30 -1.16
C ILE A 79 -5.08 13.20 -1.07
N ASP A 80 -5.55 13.62 -2.23
CA ASP A 80 -6.78 14.35 -2.36
C ASP A 80 -7.82 13.43 -3.01
N LEU A 81 -9.01 13.37 -2.41
CA LEU A 81 -10.04 12.43 -2.84
C LEU A 81 -10.91 12.96 -4.01
N ASN A 82 -10.65 14.21 -4.47
CA ASN A 82 -11.41 14.82 -5.59
C ASN A 82 -12.93 14.62 -5.46
N ILE A 83 -13.47 14.90 -4.29
CA ILE A 83 -14.90 14.93 -4.07
C ILE A 83 -15.44 16.20 -4.75
N GLU A 84 -16.39 16.06 -5.64
CA GLU A 84 -16.75 16.99 -6.73
C GLU A 84 -17.08 18.44 -6.34
N ASN A 85 -17.13 18.83 -5.09
CA ASN A 85 -17.62 20.15 -4.68
C ASN A 85 -16.72 20.98 -3.76
N ASP A 86 -15.61 20.48 -3.27
CA ASP A 86 -14.68 21.30 -2.47
C ASP A 86 -13.33 20.61 -2.25
N ASN A 87 -12.24 21.39 -2.21
CA ASN A 87 -10.84 20.95 -1.98
C ASN A 87 -10.57 20.42 -0.54
N SER A 88 -11.49 19.68 0.06
CA SER A 88 -11.54 19.58 1.51
C SER A 88 -11.18 18.25 2.14
N SER A 89 -11.05 17.18 1.37
CA SER A 89 -10.71 15.87 1.94
C SER A 89 -9.27 15.51 1.64
N ILE A 90 -8.36 15.99 2.47
CA ILE A 90 -6.93 15.75 2.34
C ILE A 90 -6.53 14.62 3.29
N ILE A 91 -5.78 13.67 2.78
CA ILE A 91 -5.11 12.64 3.58
C ILE A 91 -3.62 12.90 3.54
N GLU A 92 -3.04 13.19 4.68
CA GLU A 92 -1.60 13.30 4.85
C GLU A 92 -1.09 11.98 5.45
N THR A 93 -0.14 11.33 4.80
CA THR A 93 0.41 10.07 5.31
C THR A 93 1.92 10.12 5.43
N ASN A 94 2.44 9.54 6.51
CA ASN A 94 3.88 9.44 6.75
C ASN A 94 4.46 8.09 6.27
N ASN A 95 3.63 7.14 5.86
CA ASN A 95 4.08 5.88 5.28
C ASN A 95 3.01 5.37 4.30
N LEU A 96 3.24 5.61 3.02
CA LEU A 96 2.43 5.03 1.95
C LEU A 96 3.17 3.84 1.33
N ARG A 97 2.57 2.65 1.36
CA ARG A 97 3.07 1.46 0.69
C ARG A 97 2.20 1.15 -0.52
N ILE A 98 2.81 1.08 -1.69
CA ILE A 98 2.16 0.79 -2.96
C ILE A 98 2.60 -0.60 -3.39
N PHE A 99 1.76 -1.62 -3.17
CA PHE A 99 2.12 -3.01 -3.43
C PHE A 99 2.04 -3.35 -4.91
N ILE A 100 3.07 -4.06 -5.38
CA ILE A 100 3.22 -4.51 -6.76
C ILE A 100 3.35 -6.04 -6.84
N PRO A 101 3.08 -6.67 -8.00
CA PRO A 101 3.38 -8.09 -8.20
C PRO A 101 4.90 -8.36 -8.21
N TYR A 102 5.32 -9.52 -7.74
CA TYR A 102 6.73 -9.97 -7.83
C TYR A 102 7.27 -9.92 -9.27
N THR A 103 6.44 -10.23 -10.25
CA THR A 103 6.81 -10.20 -11.67
C THR A 103 7.11 -8.81 -12.23
N LYS A 104 6.81 -7.74 -11.45
CA LYS A 104 6.97 -6.35 -11.88
C LYS A 104 8.07 -5.58 -11.13
N ILE A 105 8.87 -6.27 -10.31
CA ILE A 105 9.93 -5.63 -9.51
C ILE A 105 10.95 -4.88 -10.39
N TYR A 106 11.27 -5.44 -11.57
CA TYR A 106 12.23 -4.84 -12.50
C TYR A 106 11.58 -3.90 -13.54
N SER A 107 10.25 -3.77 -13.53
CA SER A 107 9.54 -2.98 -14.53
C SER A 107 9.37 -1.54 -14.08
N LYS A 108 10.07 -0.60 -14.75
CA LYS A 108 9.94 0.84 -14.49
C LYS A 108 8.78 1.50 -15.26
N SER A 109 8.46 0.99 -16.45
CA SER A 109 7.46 1.62 -17.34
C SER A 109 6.05 1.01 -17.20
N ASN A 110 5.96 -0.29 -16.93
CA ASN A 110 4.67 -1.00 -16.83
C ASN A 110 4.38 -1.39 -15.38
N ILE A 111 4.13 -0.38 -14.55
CA ILE A 111 3.80 -0.56 -13.15
C ILE A 111 2.35 -1.04 -13.03
N THR A 112 2.15 -2.14 -12.31
CA THR A 112 0.83 -2.66 -11.94
C THR A 112 0.69 -2.55 -10.42
N ILE A 113 -0.35 -1.90 -9.94
CA ILE A 113 -0.59 -1.74 -8.51
C ILE A 113 -1.62 -2.77 -8.07
N LYS A 114 -1.35 -3.50 -7.00
CA LYS A 114 -2.29 -4.47 -6.41
C LYS A 114 -3.20 -3.83 -5.38
N GLU A 115 -2.60 -3.13 -4.45
CA GLU A 115 -3.27 -2.49 -3.32
C GLU A 115 -2.40 -1.36 -2.79
N ILE A 116 -2.98 -0.46 -2.00
CA ILE A 116 -2.25 0.56 -1.25
C ILE A 116 -2.50 0.41 0.24
N GLU A 117 -1.49 0.74 1.05
CA GLU A 117 -1.58 0.77 2.50
C GLU A 117 -1.03 2.11 3.01
N LEU A 118 -1.85 2.80 3.79
CA LEU A 118 -1.48 4.03 4.48
C LEU A 118 -1.24 3.71 5.96
N GLU A 119 -0.16 4.21 6.51
CA GLU A 119 0.14 4.08 7.92
C GLU A 119 0.48 5.45 8.52
N ASN A 120 0.00 5.69 9.75
CA ASN A 120 0.16 6.98 10.43
C ASN A 120 -0.37 8.16 9.61
N ALA A 121 -1.56 7.98 9.03
CA ALA A 121 -2.21 9.01 8.23
C ALA A 121 -3.11 9.91 9.10
N ASN A 122 -3.14 11.19 8.76
CA ASN A 122 -4.14 12.15 9.20
C ASN A 122 -5.14 12.36 8.07
N ILE A 123 -6.39 12.08 8.35
CA ILE A 123 -7.47 12.10 7.37
C ILE A 123 -8.45 13.19 7.78
N TYR A 124 -8.55 14.23 6.98
CA TYR A 124 -9.37 15.40 7.26
C TYR A 124 -10.67 15.32 6.47
N PHE A 125 -11.80 15.40 7.16
CA PHE A 125 -13.14 15.40 6.59
C PHE A 125 -13.96 16.53 7.11
N LYS A 126 -14.70 17.20 6.24
CA LYS A 126 -15.89 17.92 6.66
C LYS A 126 -17.02 16.94 6.93
N ILE A 127 -17.82 17.21 7.95
CA ILE A 127 -18.94 16.31 8.30
C ILE A 127 -19.89 16.11 7.13
N ASP A 128 -20.12 17.14 6.34
CA ASP A 128 -20.99 17.11 5.19
C ASP A 128 -20.46 16.18 4.07
N ASP A 129 -19.14 15.94 3.98
CA ASP A 129 -18.49 15.14 2.92
C ASP A 129 -18.44 13.63 3.22
N VAL A 130 -18.90 13.17 4.40
CA VAL A 130 -18.81 11.76 4.81
C VAL A 130 -19.57 10.83 3.85
N LEU A 131 -20.76 11.26 3.38
CA LEU A 131 -21.54 10.48 2.43
C LEU A 131 -20.86 10.39 1.08
N ASP A 132 -20.26 11.48 0.60
CA ASP A 132 -19.56 11.53 -0.67
C ASP A 132 -18.29 10.71 -0.63
N PHE A 133 -17.57 10.72 0.48
CA PHE A 133 -16.44 9.82 0.69
C PHE A 133 -16.85 8.33 0.62
N ARG A 134 -17.92 7.94 1.30
CA ARG A 134 -18.47 6.59 1.22
C ARG A 134 -18.82 6.21 -0.22
N ASN A 135 -19.51 7.10 -0.94
CA ASN A 135 -19.90 6.90 -2.31
C ASN A 135 -18.66 6.79 -3.23
N HIS A 136 -17.66 7.63 -3.03
CA HIS A 136 -16.40 7.56 -3.76
C HIS A 136 -15.70 6.19 -3.58
N LEU A 137 -15.57 5.72 -2.33
CA LEU A 137 -15.02 4.38 -2.03
C LEU A 137 -15.84 3.29 -2.73
N TYR A 138 -17.16 3.36 -2.62
CA TYR A 138 -18.02 2.28 -3.11
C TYR A 138 -18.12 2.23 -4.62
N TYR A 139 -18.25 3.35 -5.30
CA TYR A 139 -18.49 3.39 -6.74
C TYR A 139 -17.23 3.58 -7.58
N LYS A 140 -16.28 4.37 -7.13
CA LYS A 140 -15.12 4.75 -7.94
C LYS A 140 -13.89 3.86 -7.71
N ILE A 141 -13.71 3.30 -6.51
CA ILE A 141 -12.52 2.50 -6.17
C ILE A 141 -12.75 1.01 -6.41
N ASN A 142 -11.86 0.41 -7.20
CA ASN A 142 -11.93 -1.00 -7.58
C ASN A 142 -10.67 -1.80 -7.17
N LYS A 143 -9.93 -1.32 -6.17
CA LYS A 143 -8.75 -1.98 -5.61
C LYS A 143 -8.72 -1.87 -4.10
N PRO A 144 -8.11 -2.83 -3.40
CA PRO A 144 -8.02 -2.80 -1.94
C PRO A 144 -7.24 -1.60 -1.43
N ILE A 145 -7.74 -1.02 -0.32
CA ILE A 145 -7.07 0.03 0.45
C ILE A 145 -7.03 -0.39 1.91
N HIS A 146 -5.86 -0.24 2.52
CA HIS A 146 -5.65 -0.51 3.93
C HIS A 146 -5.14 0.75 4.62
N ILE A 147 -5.71 1.09 5.78
CA ILE A 147 -5.26 2.22 6.59
C ILE A 147 -5.00 1.69 8.00
N LYS A 148 -3.86 2.05 8.59
CA LYS A 148 -3.43 1.58 9.91
C LYS A 148 -2.95 2.74 10.77
N ASN A 149 -3.19 2.63 12.09
CA ASN A 149 -2.62 3.54 13.11
C ASN A 149 -2.79 5.03 12.75
N SER A 150 -3.99 5.41 12.33
CA SER A 150 -4.29 6.70 11.71
C SER A 150 -5.30 7.49 12.53
N LYS A 151 -5.62 8.70 12.12
CA LYS A 151 -6.60 9.57 12.81
C LYS A 151 -7.55 10.17 11.78
N PHE A 152 -8.84 10.19 12.10
CA PHE A 152 -9.82 11.06 11.46
C PHE A 152 -9.91 12.38 12.20
N PHE A 153 -9.82 13.47 11.47
CA PHE A 153 -10.10 14.83 11.93
C PHE A 153 -11.40 15.27 11.29
N PHE A 154 -12.43 15.39 12.09
CA PHE A 154 -13.72 15.89 11.62
C PHE A 154 -13.74 17.40 11.75
N LEU A 155 -13.99 18.08 10.64
CA LEU A 155 -13.93 19.53 10.51
C LEU A 155 -15.34 20.12 10.39
N ASP A 156 -15.52 21.31 10.90
CA ASP A 156 -16.69 22.17 10.62
C ASP A 156 -16.55 22.86 9.24
N LYS A 157 -17.57 23.66 8.89
CA LYS A 157 -17.58 24.45 7.63
C LYS A 157 -16.44 25.47 7.56
N ASN A 158 -15.87 25.87 8.69
CA ASN A 158 -14.75 26.81 8.79
C ASN A 158 -13.39 26.12 8.87
N ASN A 159 -13.33 24.82 8.58
CA ASN A 159 -12.12 23.98 8.68
C ASN A 159 -11.54 23.87 10.11
N LYS A 160 -12.34 24.11 11.15
CA LYS A 160 -11.93 23.88 12.53
C LYS A 160 -12.21 22.43 12.93
N THR A 161 -11.26 21.79 13.58
CA THR A 161 -11.43 20.43 14.09
C THR A 161 -12.47 20.39 15.20
N ILE A 162 -13.54 19.64 15.01
CA ILE A 162 -14.61 19.43 15.99
C ILE A 162 -14.23 18.26 16.91
N PHE A 163 -13.80 17.14 16.32
CA PHE A 163 -13.29 16.02 17.10
C PHE A 163 -12.29 15.17 16.29
N ILE A 164 -11.53 14.35 17.02
CA ILE A 164 -10.51 13.45 16.45
C ILE A 164 -10.88 12.02 16.85
N SER A 165 -10.97 11.11 15.87
CA SER A 165 -11.19 9.70 16.09
C SER A 165 -9.95 8.90 15.73
N PRO A 166 -9.28 8.25 16.70
CA PRO A 166 -8.18 7.34 16.42
C PRO A 166 -8.69 6.09 15.68
N ILE A 167 -8.00 5.73 14.62
CA ILE A 167 -8.29 4.55 13.81
C ILE A 167 -7.15 3.54 13.98
N LYS A 168 -7.49 2.36 14.45
CA LYS A 168 -6.56 1.26 14.52
C LYS A 168 -6.36 0.63 13.15
N LYS A 169 -7.46 0.41 12.41
CA LYS A 169 -7.43 -0.27 11.12
C LYS A 169 -8.67 0.00 10.28
N ILE A 170 -8.46 0.30 9.00
CA ILE A 170 -9.48 0.25 7.96
C ILE A 170 -9.04 -0.75 6.91
N ASN A 171 -9.94 -1.64 6.52
CA ASN A 171 -9.75 -2.55 5.40
C ASN A 171 -10.89 -2.34 4.41
N TYR A 172 -10.58 -1.81 3.26
CA TYR A 172 -11.46 -1.85 2.11
C TYR A 172 -10.99 -2.98 1.20
N SER A 173 -11.85 -3.94 0.96
CA SER A 173 -11.57 -5.12 0.15
C SER A 173 -12.65 -5.40 -0.89
N ILE A 174 -12.25 -6.10 -1.94
CA ILE A 174 -13.14 -6.44 -3.05
C ILE A 174 -13.10 -7.94 -3.24
N ASN A 175 -14.25 -8.57 -3.08
CA ASN A 175 -14.41 -9.98 -3.37
C ASN A 175 -14.73 -10.15 -4.86
N LYS A 176 -13.73 -10.59 -5.63
CA LYS A 176 -13.85 -10.77 -7.08
C LYS A 176 -14.87 -11.84 -7.49
N LYS A 177 -15.16 -12.83 -6.62
CA LYS A 177 -16.11 -13.91 -6.93
C LYS A 177 -17.56 -13.44 -6.82
N SER A 178 -17.88 -12.66 -5.79
CA SER A 178 -19.24 -12.16 -5.54
C SER A 178 -19.44 -10.72 -6.04
N ASN A 179 -18.41 -10.08 -6.59
CA ASN A 179 -18.38 -8.65 -6.95
C ASN A 179 -18.83 -7.73 -5.80
N SER A 180 -18.65 -8.18 -4.56
CA SER A 180 -19.01 -7.41 -3.37
C SER A 180 -17.83 -6.61 -2.85
N LYS A 181 -18.12 -5.41 -2.34
CA LYS A 181 -17.16 -4.51 -1.71
C LYS A 181 -17.43 -4.50 -0.21
N GLU A 182 -16.39 -4.66 0.58
CA GLU A 182 -16.46 -4.72 2.03
C GLU A 182 -15.58 -3.65 2.64
N LEU A 183 -16.14 -2.86 3.56
CA LEU A 183 -15.42 -1.88 4.37
C LEU A 183 -15.51 -2.31 5.84
N LYS A 184 -14.35 -2.58 6.46
CA LYS A 184 -14.23 -2.87 7.90
C LYS A 184 -13.42 -1.76 8.55
N ILE A 185 -13.97 -1.17 9.59
CA ILE A 185 -13.32 -0.10 10.35
C ILE A 185 -13.22 -0.53 11.80
N LYS A 186 -12.02 -0.41 12.38
CA LYS A 186 -11.74 -0.64 13.80
C LYS A 186 -11.07 0.60 14.38
N GLY A 187 -11.60 1.08 15.48
CA GLY A 187 -11.07 2.28 16.12
C GLY A 187 -11.65 2.51 17.53
N ASN A 188 -11.48 3.71 18.04
CA ASN A 188 -12.04 4.16 19.30
C ASN A 188 -12.67 5.54 19.11
N ILE A 189 -13.88 5.73 19.63
CA ILE A 189 -14.52 7.05 19.75
C ILE A 189 -14.85 7.26 21.23
N PHE A 190 -14.32 8.31 21.84
CA PHE A 190 -14.53 8.60 23.27
C PHE A 190 -14.31 7.37 24.18
N ASP A 191 -13.17 6.67 23.97
CA ASP A 191 -12.80 5.42 24.65
C ASP A 191 -13.70 4.20 24.39
N ILE A 192 -14.73 4.35 23.57
CA ILE A 192 -15.57 3.25 23.12
C ILE A 192 -14.94 2.60 21.88
N LYS A 193 -14.61 1.32 21.98
CA LYS A 193 -14.11 0.54 20.84
C LYS A 193 -15.26 0.21 19.88
N TYR A 194 -15.02 0.35 18.59
CA TYR A 194 -15.94 -0.07 17.54
C TYR A 194 -15.25 -0.99 16.51
N ASP A 195 -16.02 -1.90 15.96
CA ASP A 195 -15.65 -2.91 14.95
C ASP A 195 -16.66 -2.92 13.80
#